data_e763adf17778c891de5d08c3041772e8
#
_entry.id   e763adf17778c891de5d08c3041772e8
#
_cell.length_a   1.000
_cell.length_b   1.000
_cell.length_c   1.000
_cell.angle_alpha   90.00
_cell.angle_beta   90.00
_cell.angle_gamma   90.00
#
_symmetry.space_group_name_H-M   'P 1'
#
loop_
_entity.id
_entity.type
_entity.pdbx_description
1 polymer ?
#
loop_
_entity_poly.entity_id
_entity_poly.type
_entity_poly.pdbx_seq_one_letter_code
_entity_poly.pdbx_strand_id
1 'polypeptide(L)'
;QALADAYDAEGDIIRKKTTLLSTEEAIEIETAAKGDVAPVTDDRTGWYNRKLYLAPGQREENRGNNQPTNLRLIRLAEGYLNYAEACYFSGDIANAQKYLNEVRSHVNLAPKNHTGSQLFEDIMNERHLEFGMEGFRFFDVVRVGWGEKVFNGTKKAEFGAKTPFSAGAEVLPIPQTEIDISDGLITN
;
A
#
# COMPACT_ATOMS: atom_id res chain seq x y z
N GLN A 1 -1.95 6.15 9.23
CA GLN A 1 -3.32 6.63 9.52
C GLN A 1 -4.18 6.65 8.23
N ALA A 2 -3.75 7.28 7.13
CA ALA A 2 -4.54 7.41 5.90
C ALA A 2 -5.10 6.08 5.34
N LEU A 3 -4.34 4.98 5.40
CA LEU A 3 -4.82 3.67 4.97
C LEU A 3 -5.87 3.10 5.93
N ALA A 4 -5.70 3.29 7.25
CA ALA A 4 -6.69 2.87 8.23
C ALA A 4 -8.02 3.62 8.03
N ASP A 5 -7.94 4.94 7.81
CA ASP A 5 -9.11 5.78 7.52
C ASP A 5 -9.81 5.36 6.22
N ALA A 6 -9.05 4.94 5.20
CA ALA A 6 -9.61 4.45 3.94
C ALA A 6 -10.39 3.14 4.12
N TYR A 7 -9.89 2.20 4.93
CA TYR A 7 -10.63 0.99 5.29
C TYR A 7 -11.92 1.33 6.06
N ASP A 8 -11.85 2.26 7.01
CA ASP A 8 -13.01 2.67 7.80
C ASP A 8 -14.08 3.33 6.92
N ALA A 9 -13.68 4.18 5.98
CA ALA A 9 -14.59 4.85 5.06
C ALA A 9 -15.35 3.87 4.13
N GLU A 10 -14.71 2.75 3.74
CA GLU A 10 -15.35 1.69 2.95
C GLU A 10 -16.08 0.63 3.82
N GLY A 11 -15.91 0.66 5.14
CA GLY A 11 -16.42 -0.39 6.02
C GLY A 11 -15.66 -1.72 5.90
N ASP A 12 -14.42 -1.68 5.42
CA ASP A 12 -13.61 -2.87 5.14
C ASP A 12 -12.88 -3.39 6.38
N ILE A 13 -13.63 -4.02 7.24
CA ILE A 13 -13.13 -4.58 8.50
C ILE A 13 -12.15 -5.74 8.25
N ILE A 14 -12.40 -6.54 7.20
CA ILE A 14 -11.62 -7.75 6.92
C ILE A 14 -10.19 -7.35 6.53
N ARG A 15 -10.02 -6.51 5.51
CA ARG A 15 -8.70 -6.10 5.07
C ARG A 15 -8.00 -5.21 6.10
N LYS A 16 -8.73 -4.35 6.81
CA LYS A 16 -8.14 -3.58 7.90
C LYS A 16 -7.44 -4.49 8.91
N LYS A 17 -8.13 -5.52 9.41
CA LYS A 17 -7.58 -6.48 10.38
C LYS A 17 -6.46 -7.35 9.84
N THR A 18 -6.48 -7.70 8.56
CA THR A 18 -5.47 -8.58 7.95
C THR A 18 -4.25 -7.83 7.41
N THR A 19 -4.36 -6.53 7.23
CA THR A 19 -3.29 -5.68 6.69
C THR A 19 -2.59 -4.87 7.76
N LEU A 20 -3.35 -4.36 8.73
CA LEU A 20 -2.85 -3.47 9.77
C LEU A 20 -2.82 -4.18 11.12
N LEU A 21 -1.70 -4.04 11.82
CA LEU A 21 -1.51 -4.44 13.20
C LEU A 21 -1.34 -3.18 14.03
N SER A 22 -2.22 -2.93 15.00
CA SER A 22 -2.08 -1.76 15.86
C SER A 22 -0.90 -1.92 16.81
N THR A 23 -0.40 -0.80 17.32
CA THR A 23 0.68 -0.79 18.32
C THR A 23 0.27 -1.54 19.57
N GLU A 24 -0.96 -1.32 20.05
CA GLU A 24 -1.49 -1.99 21.23
C GLU A 24 -1.53 -3.51 21.03
N GLU A 25 -2.06 -3.97 19.92
CA GLU A 25 -2.13 -5.40 19.58
C GLU A 25 -0.72 -6.00 19.41
N ALA A 26 0.21 -5.28 18.81
CA ALA A 26 1.60 -5.72 18.69
C ALA A 26 2.26 -5.90 20.06
N ILE A 27 2.05 -4.95 20.97
CA ILE A 27 2.53 -5.03 22.37
C ILE A 27 1.94 -6.24 23.08
N GLU A 28 0.64 -6.46 22.96
CA GLU A 28 -0.03 -7.63 23.57
C GLU A 28 0.56 -8.95 23.08
N ILE A 29 0.76 -9.11 21.78
CA ILE A 29 1.33 -10.32 21.18
C ILE A 29 2.79 -10.54 21.64
N GLU A 30 3.62 -9.50 21.65
CA GLU A 30 5.02 -9.59 22.04
C GLU A 30 5.15 -9.88 23.55
N THR A 31 4.35 -9.20 24.38
CA THR A 31 4.34 -9.40 25.84
C THR A 31 3.89 -10.81 26.20
N ALA A 32 2.81 -11.31 25.58
CA ALA A 32 2.32 -12.65 25.82
C ALA A 32 3.36 -13.75 25.49
N ALA A 33 4.22 -13.50 24.50
CA ALA A 33 5.21 -14.46 24.06
C ALA A 33 6.54 -14.43 24.83
N LYS A 34 6.96 -13.25 25.31
CA LYS A 34 8.31 -13.01 25.87
C LYS A 34 8.31 -12.50 27.32
N GLY A 35 7.17 -12.26 27.92
CA GLY A 35 7.05 -11.54 29.19
C GLY A 35 7.20 -10.03 28.98
N ASP A 36 7.80 -9.32 29.93
CA ASP A 36 8.01 -7.86 29.85
C ASP A 36 8.89 -7.50 28.63
N VAL A 37 8.24 -7.07 27.55
CA VAL A 37 8.92 -6.52 26.38
C VAL A 37 8.80 -5.01 26.42
N ALA A 38 9.94 -4.34 26.24
CA ALA A 38 9.91 -2.88 26.10
C ALA A 38 8.94 -2.51 24.94
N PRO A 39 8.08 -1.52 25.13
CA PRO A 39 7.15 -1.11 24.10
C PRO A 39 7.92 -0.73 22.84
N VAL A 40 7.37 -1.07 21.70
CA VAL A 40 7.89 -0.64 20.40
C VAL A 40 7.79 0.89 20.35
N THR A 41 8.94 1.56 20.44
CA THR A 41 8.99 3.00 20.71
C THR A 41 9.03 3.89 19.46
N ASP A 42 9.17 3.32 18.26
CA ASP A 42 9.20 4.08 17.00
C ASP A 42 7.87 3.92 16.24
N ASP A 43 6.80 4.32 16.89
CA ASP A 43 5.45 4.28 16.32
C ASP A 43 4.99 5.69 15.93
N ARG A 44 5.23 6.04 14.68
CA ARG A 44 4.79 7.32 14.12
C ARG A 44 3.35 7.31 13.63
N THR A 45 2.77 6.13 13.40
CA THR A 45 1.48 5.99 12.73
C THR A 45 0.44 5.21 13.54
N GLY A 46 0.84 4.49 14.57
CA GLY A 46 -0.01 3.56 15.32
C GLY A 46 -0.25 2.23 14.63
N TRP A 47 0.42 1.96 13.48
CA TRP A 47 0.14 0.80 12.66
C TRP A 47 1.41 0.16 12.08
N TYR A 48 1.46 -1.18 12.14
CA TYR A 48 2.48 -2.01 11.52
C TYR A 48 1.91 -2.83 10.36
N ASN A 49 2.80 -3.31 9.48
CA ASN A 49 2.44 -4.18 8.37
C ASN A 49 2.18 -5.61 8.87
N ARG A 50 0.90 -5.97 9.04
CA ARG A 50 0.52 -7.32 9.46
C ARG A 50 0.81 -8.39 8.41
N LYS A 51 0.78 -8.06 7.11
CA LYS A 51 1.03 -9.02 6.02
C LYS A 51 2.44 -9.64 6.08
N LEU A 52 3.39 -8.91 6.67
CA LEU A 52 4.77 -9.35 6.85
C LEU A 52 5.15 -9.60 8.32
N TYR A 53 4.22 -9.37 9.25
CA TYR A 53 4.47 -9.58 10.67
C TYR A 53 4.53 -11.06 10.99
N LEU A 54 5.58 -11.47 11.70
CA LEU A 54 5.72 -12.79 12.30
C LEU A 54 5.61 -12.65 13.81
N ALA A 55 4.69 -13.40 14.41
CA ALA A 55 4.61 -13.49 15.86
C ALA A 55 5.90 -14.12 16.42
N PRO A 56 6.27 -13.82 17.69
CA PRO A 56 7.54 -14.28 18.26
C PRO A 56 7.81 -15.78 18.12
N GLY A 57 6.79 -16.63 18.28
CA GLY A 57 6.93 -18.07 18.11
C GLY A 57 7.11 -18.56 16.67
N GLN A 58 6.98 -17.67 15.68
CA GLN A 58 7.18 -17.96 14.26
C GLN A 58 8.53 -17.47 13.74
N ARG A 59 9.30 -16.76 14.59
CA ARG A 59 10.61 -16.22 14.23
C ARG A 59 11.70 -17.24 14.51
N GLU A 60 12.68 -17.31 13.61
CA GLU A 60 13.90 -18.08 13.82
C GLU A 60 14.96 -17.19 14.48
N GLU A 61 15.46 -17.57 15.67
CA GLU A 61 16.32 -16.74 16.52
C GLU A 61 17.64 -16.30 15.86
N ASN A 62 18.20 -17.10 14.99
CA ASN A 62 19.53 -16.83 14.40
C ASN A 62 19.48 -16.25 12.98
N ARG A 63 18.33 -15.83 12.48
CA ARG A 63 18.19 -15.32 11.10
C ARG A 63 18.16 -13.82 10.96
N GLY A 64 18.17 -13.07 12.04
CA GLY A 64 18.09 -11.60 12.00
C GLY A 64 16.88 -11.14 11.18
N ASN A 65 17.13 -10.39 10.11
CA ASN A 65 16.09 -9.89 9.21
C ASN A 65 15.65 -10.89 8.14
N ASN A 66 16.33 -12.04 8.01
CA ASN A 66 16.00 -13.08 7.01
C ASN A 66 15.07 -14.14 7.62
N GLN A 67 13.84 -13.78 7.86
CA GLN A 67 12.82 -14.64 8.47
C GLN A 67 12.10 -15.50 7.43
N PRO A 68 11.47 -16.64 7.81
CA PRO A 68 10.81 -17.57 6.91
C PRO A 68 9.45 -17.03 6.43
N THR A 69 9.45 -15.83 5.86
CA THR A 69 8.25 -15.18 5.31
C THR A 69 8.39 -15.07 3.80
N ASN A 70 7.45 -15.65 3.08
CA ASN A 70 7.41 -15.50 1.63
C ASN A 70 6.88 -14.11 1.24
N LEU A 71 7.68 -13.34 0.52
CA LEU A 71 7.20 -12.14 -0.14
C LEU A 71 6.40 -12.53 -1.38
N ARG A 72 5.12 -12.21 -1.39
CA ARG A 72 4.24 -12.44 -2.55
C ARG A 72 4.44 -11.29 -3.54
N LEU A 73 5.09 -11.59 -4.67
CA LEU A 73 5.35 -10.59 -5.72
C LEU A 73 4.14 -10.36 -6.62
N ILE A 74 3.41 -11.42 -6.94
CA ILE A 74 2.21 -11.38 -7.79
C ILE A 74 1.13 -12.24 -7.15
N ARG A 75 -0.10 -11.77 -7.17
CA ARG A 75 -1.28 -12.51 -6.67
C ARG A 75 -2.51 -12.24 -7.51
N LEU A 76 -3.49 -13.14 -7.43
CA LEU A 76 -4.66 -13.12 -8.32
C LEU A 76 -5.44 -11.81 -8.29
N ALA A 77 -5.56 -11.18 -7.12
CA ALA A 77 -6.21 -9.87 -7.00
C ALA A 77 -5.54 -8.78 -7.86
N GLU A 78 -4.21 -8.85 -8.04
CA GLU A 78 -3.50 -7.95 -8.96
C GLU A 78 -3.89 -8.22 -10.41
N GLY A 79 -3.96 -9.50 -10.82
CA GLY A 79 -4.46 -9.87 -12.13
C GLY A 79 -5.87 -9.34 -12.40
N TYR A 80 -6.77 -9.47 -11.44
CA TYR A 80 -8.14 -8.96 -11.57
C TYR A 80 -8.19 -7.43 -11.68
N LEU A 81 -7.47 -6.70 -10.85
CA LEU A 81 -7.49 -5.23 -10.87
C LEU A 81 -6.73 -4.65 -12.08
N ASN A 82 -5.65 -5.30 -12.53
CA ASN A 82 -5.00 -4.94 -13.79
C ASN A 82 -5.93 -5.16 -14.98
N TYR A 83 -6.67 -6.28 -15.00
CA TYR A 83 -7.63 -6.55 -16.06
C TYR A 83 -8.83 -5.59 -16.01
N ALA A 84 -9.33 -5.27 -14.83
CA ALA A 84 -10.39 -4.28 -14.66
C ALA A 84 -9.99 -2.92 -15.22
N GLU A 85 -8.76 -2.48 -14.94
CA GLU A 85 -8.22 -1.24 -15.45
C GLU A 85 -8.04 -1.28 -16.98
N ALA A 86 -7.51 -2.37 -17.53
CA ALA A 86 -7.40 -2.55 -18.98
C ALA A 86 -8.76 -2.54 -19.69
N CYS A 87 -9.76 -3.19 -19.11
CA CYS A 87 -11.14 -3.15 -19.61
C CYS A 87 -11.72 -1.74 -19.58
N TYR A 88 -11.46 -0.97 -18.51
CA TYR A 88 -11.89 0.43 -18.44
C TYR A 88 -11.31 1.25 -19.60
N PHE A 89 -10.01 1.16 -19.86
CA PHE A 89 -9.39 1.91 -20.95
C PHE A 89 -9.75 1.43 -22.35
N SER A 90 -10.14 0.17 -22.50
CA SER A 90 -10.66 -0.37 -23.77
C SER A 90 -12.14 -0.08 -24.01
N GLY A 91 -12.86 0.48 -23.02
CA GLY A 91 -14.29 0.76 -23.09
C GLY A 91 -15.19 -0.43 -22.72
N ASP A 92 -14.63 -1.54 -22.29
CA ASP A 92 -15.39 -2.71 -21.78
C ASP A 92 -15.78 -2.52 -20.32
N ILE A 93 -16.74 -1.63 -20.11
CA ILE A 93 -17.18 -1.23 -18.77
C ILE A 93 -17.76 -2.41 -17.98
N ALA A 94 -18.43 -3.36 -18.65
CA ALA A 94 -19.02 -4.51 -17.98
C ALA A 94 -17.97 -5.41 -17.34
N ASN A 95 -16.89 -5.73 -18.04
CA ASN A 95 -15.79 -6.50 -17.48
C ASN A 95 -14.98 -5.69 -16.47
N ALA A 96 -14.79 -4.39 -16.67
CA ALA A 96 -14.14 -3.53 -15.67
C ALA A 96 -14.86 -3.58 -14.32
N GLN A 97 -16.18 -3.42 -14.31
CA GLN A 97 -17.02 -3.55 -13.10
C GLN A 97 -16.98 -4.97 -12.52
N LYS A 98 -17.08 -5.98 -13.38
CA LYS A 98 -17.07 -7.39 -12.96
C LYS A 98 -15.80 -7.71 -12.15
N TYR A 99 -14.63 -7.43 -12.70
CA TYR A 99 -13.36 -7.82 -12.06
C TYR A 99 -12.98 -6.93 -10.87
N LEU A 100 -13.42 -5.68 -10.85
CA LEU A 100 -13.41 -4.85 -9.63
C LEU A 100 -14.23 -5.52 -8.51
N ASN A 101 -15.46 -5.93 -8.83
CA ASN A 101 -16.37 -6.50 -7.86
C ASN A 101 -16.02 -7.93 -7.45
N GLU A 102 -15.29 -8.69 -8.25
CA GLU A 102 -14.70 -9.96 -7.83
C GLU A 102 -13.78 -9.76 -6.61
N VAL A 103 -12.91 -8.75 -6.65
CA VAL A 103 -12.02 -8.46 -5.50
C VAL A 103 -12.84 -8.02 -4.28
N ARG A 104 -13.83 -7.14 -4.46
CA ARG A 104 -14.69 -6.63 -3.38
C ARG A 104 -15.50 -7.73 -2.70
N SER A 105 -16.00 -8.68 -3.48
CA SER A 105 -16.82 -9.79 -2.97
C SER A 105 -16.06 -10.68 -1.98
N HIS A 106 -14.76 -10.88 -2.17
CA HIS A 106 -13.91 -11.70 -1.29
C HIS A 106 -13.79 -11.13 0.14
N VAL A 107 -14.07 -9.86 0.30
CA VAL A 107 -14.02 -9.17 1.60
C VAL A 107 -15.40 -8.66 2.02
N ASN A 108 -16.46 -9.20 1.43
CA ASN A 108 -17.88 -8.91 1.72
C ASN A 108 -18.25 -7.42 1.55
N LEU A 109 -17.60 -6.71 0.65
CA LEU A 109 -17.95 -5.34 0.32
C LEU A 109 -19.04 -5.31 -0.77
N ALA A 110 -19.92 -4.32 -0.68
CA ALA A 110 -20.96 -4.09 -1.69
C ALA A 110 -20.32 -3.80 -3.06
N PRO A 111 -20.96 -4.26 -4.17
CA PRO A 111 -20.45 -3.99 -5.51
C PRO A 111 -20.54 -2.50 -5.85
N LYS A 112 -19.60 -2.03 -6.67
CA LYS A 112 -19.59 -0.70 -7.27
C LYS A 112 -19.97 -0.81 -8.75
N ASN A 113 -20.95 -0.02 -9.17
CA ASN A 113 -21.50 -0.06 -10.53
C ASN A 113 -21.40 1.32 -11.22
N HIS A 114 -20.43 2.14 -10.81
CA HIS A 114 -20.20 3.42 -11.45
C HIS A 114 -19.66 3.24 -12.87
N THR A 115 -19.71 4.31 -13.65
CA THR A 115 -19.17 4.40 -15.01
C THR A 115 -18.28 5.64 -15.14
N GLY A 116 -17.64 5.83 -16.28
CA GLY A 116 -16.78 6.99 -16.54
C GLY A 116 -15.66 7.14 -15.51
N SER A 117 -15.26 8.35 -15.19
CA SER A 117 -14.14 8.62 -14.28
C SER A 117 -14.35 8.04 -12.88
N GLN A 118 -15.58 7.92 -12.41
CA GLN A 118 -15.86 7.35 -11.09
C GLN A 118 -15.52 5.86 -11.03
N LEU A 119 -15.74 5.10 -12.10
CA LEU A 119 -15.31 3.69 -12.16
C LEU A 119 -13.78 3.59 -12.07
N PHE A 120 -13.06 4.48 -12.73
CA PHE A 120 -11.61 4.49 -12.64
C PHE A 120 -11.13 4.82 -11.22
N GLU A 121 -11.76 5.80 -10.58
CA GLU A 121 -11.48 6.12 -9.17
C GLU A 121 -11.78 4.93 -8.26
N ASP A 122 -12.87 4.20 -8.49
CA ASP A 122 -13.18 2.99 -7.74
C ASP A 122 -12.12 1.89 -7.91
N ILE A 123 -11.63 1.66 -9.13
CA ILE A 123 -10.54 0.70 -9.40
C ILE A 123 -9.27 1.10 -8.66
N MET A 124 -8.89 2.38 -8.72
CA MET A 124 -7.68 2.88 -8.06
C MET A 124 -7.79 2.87 -6.53
N ASN A 125 -8.99 3.11 -5.99
CA ASN A 125 -9.26 2.99 -4.56
C ASN A 125 -9.23 1.51 -4.12
N GLU A 126 -9.80 0.61 -4.90
CA GLU A 126 -9.72 -0.82 -4.60
C GLU A 126 -8.28 -1.32 -4.59
N ARG A 127 -7.45 -0.89 -5.54
CA ARG A 127 -6.00 -1.16 -5.53
C ARG A 127 -5.33 -0.64 -4.26
N HIS A 128 -5.69 0.55 -3.81
CA HIS A 128 -5.15 1.12 -2.58
C HIS A 128 -5.46 0.27 -1.34
N LEU A 129 -6.70 -0.22 -1.23
CA LEU A 129 -7.13 -1.06 -0.13
C LEU A 129 -6.53 -2.47 -0.23
N GLU A 130 -6.58 -3.07 -1.41
CA GLU A 130 -6.13 -4.44 -1.63
C GLU A 130 -4.61 -4.60 -1.46
N PHE A 131 -3.82 -3.65 -1.99
CA PHE A 131 -2.36 -3.68 -1.92
C PHE A 131 -1.78 -2.83 -0.80
N GLY A 132 -2.59 -2.49 0.19
CA GLY A 132 -2.14 -1.80 1.39
C GLY A 132 -0.92 -2.50 2.00
N MET A 133 0.15 -1.75 2.31
CA MET A 133 1.42 -2.25 2.86
C MET A 133 2.24 -3.18 1.94
N GLU A 134 1.92 -3.28 0.64
CA GLU A 134 2.66 -4.11 -0.33
C GLU A 134 3.57 -3.29 -1.27
N GLY A 135 3.65 -1.97 -1.09
CA GLY A 135 4.54 -1.10 -1.86
C GLY A 135 3.97 -0.56 -3.19
N PHE A 136 2.74 -0.90 -3.56
CA PHE A 136 2.13 -0.49 -4.84
C PHE A 136 1.72 0.97 -4.91
N ARG A 137 1.33 1.59 -3.78
CA ARG A 137 0.63 2.87 -3.76
C ARG A 137 1.35 4.00 -4.47
N PHE A 138 2.67 4.12 -4.28
CA PHE A 138 3.46 5.16 -4.93
C PHE A 138 3.39 5.03 -6.45
N PHE A 139 3.69 3.84 -6.96
CA PHE A 139 3.69 3.57 -8.40
C PHE A 139 2.30 3.74 -9.03
N ASP A 140 1.26 3.27 -8.36
CA ASP A 140 -0.12 3.44 -8.83
C ASP A 140 -0.51 4.91 -8.93
N VAL A 141 -0.18 5.73 -7.94
CA VAL A 141 -0.50 7.15 -7.90
C VAL A 141 0.29 7.94 -8.95
N VAL A 142 1.58 7.65 -9.09
CA VAL A 142 2.46 8.34 -10.03
C VAL A 142 2.08 8.05 -11.47
N ARG A 143 1.90 6.77 -11.84
CA ARG A 143 1.59 6.36 -13.21
C ARG A 143 0.28 6.93 -13.77
N VAL A 144 -0.66 7.32 -12.89
CA VAL A 144 -1.94 7.95 -13.28
C VAL A 144 -1.95 9.47 -13.10
N GLY A 145 -0.80 10.06 -12.78
CA GLY A 145 -0.66 11.52 -12.62
C GLY A 145 -1.34 12.09 -11.37
N TRP A 146 -1.60 11.27 -10.34
CA TRP A 146 -2.26 11.72 -9.11
C TRP A 146 -1.28 12.09 -7.99
N GLY A 147 0.01 12.18 -8.28
CA GLY A 147 1.05 12.44 -7.29
C GLY A 147 0.76 13.65 -6.42
N GLU A 148 0.54 14.80 -7.03
CA GLU A 148 0.23 16.03 -6.29
C GLU A 148 -1.10 15.95 -5.52
N LYS A 149 -2.14 15.41 -6.17
CA LYS A 149 -3.48 15.25 -5.56
C LYS A 149 -3.42 14.39 -4.29
N VAL A 150 -2.65 13.30 -4.31
CA VAL A 150 -2.63 12.32 -3.23
C VAL A 150 -1.60 12.67 -2.16
N PHE A 151 -0.37 13.01 -2.55
CA PHE A 151 0.72 13.22 -1.59
C PHE A 151 0.77 14.63 -1.00
N ASN A 152 0.23 15.63 -1.69
CA ASN A 152 0.07 16.99 -1.17
C ASN A 152 -1.31 17.26 -0.55
N GLY A 153 -2.27 16.32 -0.71
CA GLY A 153 -3.57 16.39 -0.07
C GLY A 153 -3.46 16.22 1.45
N THR A 154 -4.44 16.59 2.11
CA THR A 154 -4.87 16.66 3.50
C THR A 154 -3.96 16.33 4.68
N LYS A 155 -2.81 15.62 4.54
CA LYS A 155 -2.04 15.14 5.71
C LYS A 155 -0.52 15.33 5.61
N LYS A 156 -0.07 16.30 4.81
CA LYS A 156 1.34 16.65 4.67
C LYS A 156 2.06 16.90 6.01
N ALA A 157 1.36 17.48 6.98
CA ALA A 157 1.91 17.80 8.29
C ALA A 157 2.13 16.58 9.19
N GLU A 158 1.36 15.50 9.04
CA GLU A 158 1.45 14.32 9.89
C GLU A 158 2.71 13.50 9.63
N PHE A 159 3.24 13.51 8.41
CA PHE A 159 4.43 12.73 8.03
C PHE A 159 5.73 13.52 8.09
N GLY A 160 5.70 14.77 8.52
CA GLY A 160 6.89 15.62 8.61
C GLY A 160 7.57 15.88 7.26
N ALA A 161 6.86 15.71 6.14
CA ALA A 161 7.37 16.00 4.82
C ALA A 161 7.74 17.48 4.71
N LYS A 162 9.03 17.76 4.62
CA LYS A 162 9.56 19.14 4.54
C LYS A 162 9.33 19.77 3.17
N THR A 163 9.16 18.95 2.13
CA THR A 163 8.97 19.39 0.75
C THR A 163 7.68 18.82 0.17
N PRO A 164 6.91 19.62 -0.59
CA PRO A 164 5.76 19.09 -1.33
C PRO A 164 6.23 18.09 -2.39
N PHE A 165 5.34 17.14 -2.71
CA PHE A 165 5.50 16.32 -3.91
C PHE A 165 5.41 17.25 -5.14
N SER A 166 6.35 17.10 -6.05
CA SER A 166 6.39 17.82 -7.33
C SER A 166 6.55 16.84 -8.48
N ALA A 167 6.32 17.26 -9.71
CA ALA A 167 6.49 16.42 -10.89
C ALA A 167 7.89 15.79 -10.99
N GLY A 168 8.94 16.47 -10.52
CA GLY A 168 10.29 15.91 -10.46
C GLY A 168 10.48 14.78 -9.43
N ALA A 169 9.54 14.61 -8.49
CA ALA A 169 9.58 13.52 -7.51
C ALA A 169 8.99 12.20 -8.04
N GLU A 170 8.46 12.18 -9.24
CA GLU A 170 7.92 10.98 -9.91
C GLU A 170 9.03 10.01 -10.34
N VAL A 171 10.21 10.55 -10.59
CA VAL A 171 11.40 9.77 -10.94
C VAL A 171 12.49 10.02 -9.92
N LEU A 172 13.23 8.98 -9.57
CA LEU A 172 14.41 9.13 -8.73
C LEU A 172 15.54 9.75 -9.57
N PRO A 173 16.26 10.76 -9.04
CA PRO A 173 17.42 11.28 -9.74
C PRO A 173 18.51 10.21 -9.84
N ILE A 174 19.32 10.30 -10.88
CA ILE A 174 20.48 9.45 -10.99
C ILE A 174 21.43 9.78 -9.82
N PRO A 175 21.94 8.77 -9.07
CA PRO A 175 22.88 9.03 -8.00
C PRO A 175 24.09 9.86 -8.47
N GLN A 176 24.48 10.84 -7.67
CA GLN A 176 25.60 11.74 -8.04
C GLN A 176 26.88 10.98 -8.32
N THR A 177 27.11 9.88 -7.60
CA THR A 177 28.27 9.00 -7.86
C THR A 177 28.30 8.42 -9.27
N GLU A 178 27.12 8.08 -9.83
CA GLU A 178 27.03 7.56 -11.22
C GLU A 178 27.31 8.68 -12.23
N ILE A 179 26.84 9.88 -11.94
CA ILE A 179 27.13 11.07 -12.78
C ILE A 179 28.63 11.35 -12.78
N ASP A 180 29.26 11.37 -11.61
CA ASP A 180 30.69 11.66 -11.48
C ASP A 180 31.57 10.61 -12.16
N ILE A 181 31.21 9.31 -12.08
CA ILE A 181 31.93 8.22 -12.72
C ILE A 181 31.74 8.24 -14.25
N SER A 182 30.63 8.76 -14.73
CA SER A 182 30.31 8.77 -16.17
C SER A 182 31.14 9.76 -17.00
N ASP A 183 31.97 10.58 -16.36
CA ASP A 183 32.80 11.58 -17.02
C ASP A 183 32.01 12.56 -17.93
N GLY A 184 30.81 12.91 -17.51
CA GLY A 184 29.90 13.82 -18.21
C GLY A 184 29.00 13.18 -19.28
N LEU A 185 29.01 11.85 -19.38
CA LEU A 185 28.11 11.12 -20.32
C LEU A 185 26.66 11.04 -19.79
N ILE A 186 26.49 11.11 -18.48
CA ILE A 186 25.17 11.07 -17.82
C ILE A 186 24.97 12.40 -17.10
N THR A 187 23.79 12.98 -17.30
CA THR A 187 23.33 14.20 -16.59
C THR A 187 21.91 13.99 -16.07
N ASN A 188 21.55 14.66 -14.96
CA ASN A 188 20.16 14.72 -14.49
C ASN A 188 19.30 15.65 -15.36
#